data_e10d9d761446062b103348eed7ccc526
#
_entry.id   e10d9d761446062b103348eed7ccc526
#
_cell.length_a   1.000
_cell.length_b   1.000
_cell.length_c   1.000
_cell.angle_alpha   90.00
_cell.angle_beta   90.00
_cell.angle_gamma   90.00
#
_symmetry.space_group_name_H-M   'P 1'
#
loop_
_entity.id
_entity.type
_entity.pdbx_description
1 polymer ?
#
loop_
_entity_poly.entity_id
_entity_poly.type
_entity_poly.pdbx_seq_one_letter_code
_entity_poly.pdbx_strand_id
1 'polypeptide(L)'
;MKLVSKVKFTDKKIHVAFEELRNGNADERKMYDWLVRAFKDIEANAFCGIQIPTRLIPKVYQKKYVIKNLWKYNLPNAWRLLYSIENNRILVVSIVLEWMSHKDYERRFSY
;
A
#
# COMPACT_ATOMS: atom_id res chain seq x y z
N MET A 1 1.01 -15.42 -13.00
CA MET A 1 1.00 -14.31 -13.97
C MET A 1 1.49 -13.04 -13.30
N LYS A 2 2.35 -12.31 -13.95
CA LYS A 2 2.85 -11.02 -13.43
C LYS A 2 2.12 -9.87 -14.10
N LEU A 3 1.76 -8.86 -13.33
CA LEU A 3 1.14 -7.65 -13.83
C LEU A 3 2.04 -6.45 -13.52
N VAL A 4 2.80 -6.03 -14.53
CA VAL A 4 3.67 -4.85 -14.40
C VAL A 4 2.80 -3.62 -14.17
N SER A 5 3.19 -2.78 -13.21
CA SER A 5 2.43 -1.60 -12.87
C SER A 5 3.33 -0.42 -12.56
N LYS A 6 2.72 0.75 -12.46
CA LYS A 6 3.38 1.96 -12.01
C LYS A 6 2.84 2.33 -10.64
N VAL A 7 3.74 2.55 -9.67
CA VAL A 7 3.33 2.92 -8.30
C VAL A 7 3.07 4.42 -8.23
N LYS A 8 1.93 4.78 -7.65
CA LYS A 8 1.56 6.17 -7.35
C LYS A 8 1.02 6.25 -5.94
N PHE A 9 1.08 7.43 -5.35
CA PHE A 9 0.47 7.68 -4.03
C PHE A 9 -0.96 8.16 -4.23
N THR A 10 -1.84 7.80 -3.29
CA THR A 10 -3.26 8.20 -3.37
C THR A 10 -3.44 9.72 -3.34
N ASP A 11 -2.57 10.42 -2.60
CA ASP A 11 -2.60 11.87 -2.51
C ASP A 11 -1.23 12.42 -2.13
N LYS A 12 -1.13 13.76 -2.14
CA LYS A 12 0.11 14.45 -1.81
C LYS A 12 0.52 14.23 -0.35
N LYS A 13 -0.43 14.11 0.55
CA LYS A 13 -0.14 13.92 1.98
C LYS A 13 0.63 12.64 2.23
N ILE A 14 0.22 11.53 1.60
CA ILE A 14 0.91 10.25 1.72
C ILE A 14 2.28 10.31 1.06
N HIS A 15 2.39 10.99 -0.08
CA HIS A 15 3.66 11.17 -0.75
C HIS A 15 4.67 11.91 0.13
N VAL A 16 4.23 13.02 0.74
CA VAL A 16 5.07 13.82 1.64
C VAL A 16 5.47 12.99 2.87
N ALA A 17 4.52 12.24 3.45
CA ALA A 17 4.82 11.38 4.59
C ALA A 17 5.92 10.36 4.27
N PHE A 18 5.86 9.77 3.07
CA PHE A 18 6.90 8.85 2.60
C PHE A 18 8.25 9.55 2.48
N GLU A 19 8.31 10.70 1.83
CA GLU A 19 9.56 11.44 1.64
C GLU A 19 10.19 11.88 2.98
N GLU A 20 9.37 12.25 3.96
CA GLU A 20 9.85 12.65 5.28
C GLU A 20 10.54 11.51 6.04
N LEU A 21 10.17 10.26 5.79
CA LEU A 21 10.81 9.11 6.43
C LEU A 21 12.32 9.06 6.11
N ARG A 22 12.69 9.50 4.93
CA ARG A 22 14.07 9.47 4.45
C ARG A 22 15.03 10.24 5.36
N ASN A 23 14.56 11.34 5.93
CA ASN A 23 15.34 12.23 6.78
C ASN A 23 14.97 12.11 8.27
N GLY A 24 14.22 11.06 8.64
CA GLY A 24 13.79 10.83 10.00
C GLY A 24 14.81 10.09 10.86
N ASN A 25 14.34 9.55 11.98
CA ASN A 25 15.16 8.75 12.87
C ASN A 25 15.50 7.38 12.24
N ALA A 26 16.26 6.55 12.98
CA ALA A 26 16.70 5.26 12.46
C ALA A 26 15.55 4.36 12.04
N ASP A 27 14.47 4.30 12.83
CA ASP A 27 13.30 3.47 12.53
C ASP A 27 12.56 4.00 11.30
N GLU A 28 12.43 5.31 11.17
CA GLU A 28 11.80 5.92 10.01
C GLU A 28 12.58 5.66 8.73
N ARG A 29 13.93 5.74 8.79
CA ARG A 29 14.76 5.41 7.63
C ARG A 29 14.65 3.95 7.22
N LYS A 30 14.51 3.04 8.19
CA LYS A 30 14.27 1.62 7.90
C LYS A 30 12.93 1.44 7.18
N MET A 31 11.89 2.13 7.65
CA MET A 31 10.58 2.09 7.00
C MET A 31 10.67 2.62 5.57
N TYR A 32 11.40 3.69 5.34
CA TYR A 32 11.64 4.21 4.00
C TYR A 32 12.23 3.11 3.09
N ASP A 33 13.28 2.43 3.53
CA ASP A 33 13.93 1.39 2.75
C ASP A 33 12.99 0.21 2.47
N TRP A 34 12.19 -0.20 3.46
CA TRP A 34 11.21 -1.26 3.30
C TRP A 34 10.14 -0.89 2.27
N LEU A 35 9.66 0.35 2.31
CA LEU A 35 8.67 0.84 1.36
C LEU A 35 9.24 0.94 -0.06
N VAL A 36 10.47 1.42 -0.21
CA VAL A 36 11.14 1.47 -1.53
C VAL A 36 11.20 0.06 -2.14
N ARG A 37 11.57 -0.94 -1.34
CA ARG A 37 11.62 -2.32 -1.81
C ARG A 37 10.23 -2.83 -2.18
N ALA A 38 9.24 -2.55 -1.35
CA ALA A 38 7.86 -2.93 -1.64
C ALA A 38 7.38 -2.32 -2.96
N PHE A 39 7.69 -1.05 -3.19
CA PHE A 39 7.30 -0.38 -4.42
C PHE A 39 7.94 -1.02 -5.65
N LYS A 40 9.21 -1.44 -5.56
CA LYS A 40 9.87 -2.16 -6.65
C LYS A 40 9.19 -3.49 -6.93
N ASP A 41 8.85 -4.23 -5.88
CA ASP A 41 8.16 -5.51 -6.02
C ASP A 41 6.78 -5.32 -6.68
N ILE A 42 6.03 -4.30 -6.24
CA ILE A 42 4.70 -4.00 -6.78
C ILE A 42 4.79 -3.53 -8.24
N GLU A 43 5.80 -2.75 -8.58
CA GLU A 43 6.02 -2.33 -9.97
C GLU A 43 6.29 -3.51 -10.88
N ALA A 44 7.09 -4.47 -10.40
CA ALA A 44 7.40 -5.67 -11.17
C ALA A 44 6.18 -6.59 -11.29
N ASN A 45 5.32 -6.62 -10.26
CA ASN A 45 4.11 -7.43 -10.26
C ASN A 45 3.10 -6.87 -9.26
N ALA A 46 2.05 -6.23 -9.76
CA ALA A 46 1.01 -5.65 -8.91
C ALA A 46 0.32 -6.71 -8.04
N PHE A 47 0.33 -7.98 -8.45
CA PHE A 47 -0.27 -9.08 -7.70
C PHE A 47 0.66 -9.70 -6.65
N CYS A 48 1.82 -9.09 -6.38
CA CYS A 48 2.78 -9.66 -5.41
C CYS A 48 2.27 -9.63 -3.98
N GLY A 49 1.33 -8.74 -3.65
CA GLY A 49 0.69 -8.71 -2.34
C GLY A 49 -0.43 -9.74 -2.22
N ILE A 50 -1.23 -9.56 -1.19
CA ILE A 50 -2.36 -10.44 -0.89
C ILE A 50 -3.66 -9.65 -1.07
N GLN A 51 -4.55 -10.14 -1.92
CA GLN A 51 -5.82 -9.49 -2.14
C GLN A 51 -6.74 -9.68 -0.94
N ILE A 52 -7.34 -8.60 -0.48
CA ILE A 52 -8.31 -8.63 0.60
C ILE A 52 -9.69 -8.87 -0.03
N PRO A 53 -10.42 -9.93 0.38
CA PRO A 53 -11.76 -10.16 -0.15
C PRO A 53 -12.64 -8.92 0.01
N THR A 54 -13.43 -8.62 -1.01
CA THR A 54 -14.25 -7.39 -1.05
C THR A 54 -15.12 -7.25 0.20
N ARG A 55 -15.70 -8.35 0.68
CA ARG A 55 -16.56 -8.32 1.88
C ARG A 55 -15.81 -7.94 3.15
N LEU A 56 -14.48 -8.08 3.17
CA LEU A 56 -13.65 -7.77 4.34
C LEU A 56 -13.01 -6.39 4.27
N ILE A 57 -13.25 -5.63 3.19
CA ILE A 57 -12.73 -4.28 3.07
C ILE A 57 -13.50 -3.36 4.02
N PRO A 58 -12.82 -2.74 5.01
CA PRO A 58 -13.49 -1.82 5.93
C PRO A 58 -14.20 -0.68 5.19
N LYS A 59 -15.38 -0.33 5.67
CA LYS A 59 -16.19 0.74 5.04
C LYS A 59 -15.46 2.08 4.99
N VAL A 60 -14.55 2.33 5.93
CA VAL A 60 -13.76 3.57 5.95
C VAL A 60 -12.94 3.73 4.68
N TYR A 61 -12.46 2.64 4.09
CA TYR A 61 -11.70 2.70 2.84
C TYR A 61 -12.60 3.07 1.66
N GLN A 62 -13.82 2.54 1.64
CA GLN A 62 -14.76 2.86 0.57
C GLN A 62 -15.22 4.31 0.64
N LYS A 63 -15.29 4.89 1.85
CA LYS A 63 -15.64 6.30 2.03
C LYS A 63 -14.49 7.24 1.72
N LYS A 64 -13.29 6.86 2.12
CA LYS A 64 -12.10 7.71 2.00
C LYS A 64 -11.47 7.63 0.61
N TYR A 65 -11.52 6.47 -0.02
CA TYR A 65 -10.91 6.23 -1.32
C TYR A 65 -11.94 5.66 -2.29
N VAL A 66 -11.85 6.04 -3.55
CA VAL A 66 -12.68 5.46 -4.59
C VAL A 66 -11.95 4.23 -5.15
N ILE A 67 -12.05 3.12 -4.43
CA ILE A 67 -11.34 1.89 -4.79
C ILE A 67 -12.32 0.74 -5.07
N LYS A 68 -11.94 -0.14 -6.01
CA LYS A 68 -12.70 -1.34 -6.35
C LYS A 68 -12.08 -2.60 -5.76
N ASN A 69 -10.86 -2.52 -5.28
CA ASN A 69 -10.11 -3.63 -4.70
C ASN A 69 -9.14 -3.09 -3.66
N LEU A 70 -8.68 -3.99 -2.81
CA LEU A 70 -7.69 -3.64 -1.78
C LEU A 70 -6.71 -4.80 -1.63
N TRP A 71 -5.44 -4.47 -1.58
CA TRP A 71 -4.34 -5.41 -1.46
C TRP A 71 -3.46 -5.02 -0.29
N LYS A 72 -2.85 -5.99 0.37
CA LYS A 72 -1.84 -5.75 1.38
C LYS A 72 -0.52 -6.36 0.97
N TYR A 73 0.56 -5.65 1.25
CA TYR A 73 1.92 -6.13 1.11
C TYR A 73 2.53 -6.20 2.52
N ASN A 74 3.02 -7.36 2.92
CA ASN A 74 3.60 -7.56 4.25
C ASN A 74 5.01 -7.00 4.29
N LEU A 75 5.20 -5.96 5.11
CA LEU A 75 6.50 -5.37 5.38
C LEU A 75 7.15 -6.08 6.58
N PRO A 76 8.48 -5.90 6.80
CA PRO A 76 9.12 -6.44 8.00
C PRO A 76 8.45 -5.98 9.29
N ASN A 77 8.63 -6.75 10.36
CA ASN A 77 8.10 -6.45 11.70
C ASN A 77 6.58 -6.30 11.73
N ALA A 78 5.90 -7.06 10.88
CA ALA A 78 4.44 -7.11 10.82
C ALA A 78 3.77 -5.78 10.45
N TRP A 79 4.50 -4.88 9.79
CA TRP A 79 3.90 -3.70 9.17
C TRP A 79 3.18 -4.11 7.88
N ARG A 80 2.20 -3.34 7.50
CA ARG A 80 1.39 -3.60 6.30
C ARG A 80 1.34 -2.37 5.42
N LEU A 81 1.56 -2.58 4.12
CA LEU A 81 1.33 -1.56 3.10
C LEU A 81 0.02 -1.90 2.40
N LEU A 82 -0.89 -0.96 2.33
CA LEU A 82 -2.17 -1.13 1.65
C LEU A 82 -2.15 -0.38 0.33
N TYR A 83 -2.60 -1.05 -0.73
CA TYR A 83 -2.65 -0.46 -2.05
C TYR A 83 -3.84 -1.01 -2.83
N SER A 84 -4.25 -0.29 -3.85
CA SER A 84 -5.27 -0.74 -4.79
C SER A 84 -4.69 -0.77 -6.20
N ILE A 85 -5.26 -1.59 -7.05
CA ILE A 85 -4.83 -1.71 -8.44
C ILE A 85 -5.91 -1.11 -9.34
N GLU A 86 -5.51 -0.16 -10.16
CA GLU A 86 -6.37 0.41 -11.20
C GLU A 86 -5.81 0.05 -12.56
N ASN A 87 -6.67 -0.39 -13.44
CA ASN A 87 -6.32 -0.76 -14.79
C ASN A 87 -7.16 0.07 -15.76
N ASN A 88 -6.52 1.01 -16.43
CA ASN A 88 -7.12 1.64 -17.60
C ASN A 88 -6.49 1.01 -18.85
N ARG A 89 -7.02 1.32 -20.02
CA ARG A 89 -6.60 0.66 -21.27
C ARG A 89 -5.13 0.89 -21.64
N ILE A 90 -4.48 1.87 -21.03
CA ILE A 90 -3.14 2.30 -21.40
C ILE A 90 -2.12 1.83 -20.36
N LEU A 91 -2.51 1.78 -19.10
CA LEU A 91 -1.57 1.69 -18.00
C LEU A 91 -2.21 1.02 -16.78
N VAL A 92 -1.45 0.15 -16.12
CA VAL A 92 -1.82 -0.40 -14.82
C VAL A 92 -1.12 0.45 -13.75
N VAL A 93 -1.89 0.92 -12.79
CA VAL A 93 -1.39 1.76 -11.70
C VAL A 93 -1.70 1.09 -10.37
N SER A 94 -0.68 0.96 -9.53
CA SER A 94 -0.83 0.54 -8.15
C SER A 94 -0.80 1.78 -7.27
N ILE A 95 -1.89 2.03 -6.55
CA ILE A 95 -2.07 3.25 -5.76
C ILE A 95 -1.82 2.95 -4.30
N VAL A 96 -0.78 3.57 -3.75
CA VAL A 96 -0.43 3.43 -2.33
C VAL A 96 -1.41 4.25 -1.51
N LEU A 97 -2.13 3.58 -0.61
CA LEU A 97 -3.12 4.20 0.25
C LEU A 97 -2.54 4.60 1.59
N GLU A 98 -1.91 3.67 2.28
CA GLU A 98 -1.30 3.90 3.59
C GLU A 98 -0.46 2.69 3.99
N TRP A 99 0.34 2.86 5.03
CA TRP A 99 1.02 1.75 5.69
C TRP A 99 0.73 1.86 7.19
N MET A 100 0.74 0.72 7.88
CA MET A 100 0.37 0.68 9.29
C MET A 100 1.03 -0.49 10.00
N SER A 101 1.11 -0.39 11.34
CA SER A 101 1.59 -1.47 12.18
C SER A 101 0.57 -2.62 12.22
N HIS A 102 1.04 -3.79 12.67
CA HIS A 102 0.16 -4.94 12.87
C HIS A 102 -1.01 -4.62 13.80
N LYS A 103 -0.75 -3.91 14.89
CA LYS A 103 -1.77 -3.51 15.86
C LYS A 103 -2.85 -2.63 15.21
N ASP A 104 -2.44 -1.65 14.42
CA ASP A 104 -3.38 -0.78 13.73
C ASP A 104 -4.13 -1.53 12.64
N TYR A 105 -3.46 -2.46 11.97
CA TYR A 105 -4.09 -3.31 10.96
C TYR A 105 -5.20 -4.17 11.58
N GLU A 106 -4.91 -4.84 12.70
CA GLU A 106 -5.92 -5.65 13.38
C GLU A 106 -7.12 -4.80 13.82
N ARG A 107 -6.85 -3.63 14.37
CA ARG A 107 -7.90 -2.71 14.80
C ARG A 107 -8.76 -2.25 13.63
N ARG A 108 -8.13 -1.93 12.50
CA ARG A 108 -8.83 -1.43 11.31
C ARG A 108 -9.66 -2.52 10.64
N PHE A 109 -9.14 -3.71 10.55
CA PHE A 109 -9.78 -4.81 9.82
C PHE A 109 -10.69 -5.68 10.68
N SER A 110 -10.58 -5.62 12.00
CA SER A 110 -11.53 -6.23 12.96
C SER A 110 -12.06 -7.61 12.57
N TYR A 111 -11.17 -8.52 12.33
CA TYR A 111 -11.61 -9.89 12.01
C TYR A 111 -12.38 -10.51 13.17
#